data_728e05dd787a199f19b05276b3198e4f
#
_entry.id   728e05dd787a199f19b05276b3198e4f
#
_cell.length_a   1.000
_cell.length_b   1.000
_cell.length_c   1.000
_cell.angle_alpha   90.00
_cell.angle_beta   90.00
_cell.angle_gamma   90.00
#
_symmetry.space_group_name_H-M   'P 1'
#
loop_
_entity.id
_entity.type
_entity.pdbx_description
1 polymer ?
#
loop_
_entity_poly.entity_id
_entity_poly.type
_entity_poly.pdbx_seq_one_letter_code
_entity_poly.pdbx_strand_id
1 'polypeptide(L)'
;MSENVNNPLRVFWSSAVLAKRALFAWLNPAMWIMQLFGMSLFQIAFFVYVAKFVNNSEVTMEFVAIGNALQSLAYVSVFAVCNITGEEKNQGTIENLLVSPANRFSVFVGRAVFQIANGLATVIIAFMYAALIFNVDFSQANYLGLAAVILVTTFAMTGFGLMLSSLGLFLRTSMIIANVFLFIGLLLCGVNFPVSYLPGWMQPISYAIPMTYGTEAARMAVEGASMGDLSGLLGAEALVGFAVMIVGYLMFRWFEHLARSKGTLDRF
;
A
#
# COMPACT_ATOMS: atom_id res chain seq x y z
N MET A 1 29.67 -26.55 -0.23
CA MET A 1 28.19 -26.44 -0.13
C MET A 1 27.70 -25.13 0.51
N SER A 2 28.59 -24.28 0.99
CA SER A 2 28.26 -23.03 1.74
C SER A 2 28.06 -21.75 0.89
N GLU A 3 28.54 -21.72 -0.33
CA GLU A 3 28.43 -20.50 -1.18
C GLU A 3 27.03 -20.22 -1.72
N ASN A 4 26.13 -21.21 -1.76
CA ASN A 4 24.81 -21.08 -2.34
C ASN A 4 23.72 -20.56 -1.38
N VAL A 5 23.99 -20.47 -0.08
CA VAL A 5 22.98 -20.06 0.92
C VAL A 5 22.79 -18.54 0.94
N ASN A 6 23.81 -17.77 0.59
CA ASN A 6 23.83 -16.32 0.63
C ASN A 6 23.50 -15.64 -0.73
N ASN A 7 23.08 -16.39 -1.76
CA ASN A 7 22.69 -15.77 -3.02
C ASN A 7 21.41 -14.93 -2.82
N PRO A 8 21.46 -13.60 -2.93
CA PRO A 8 20.34 -12.71 -2.62
C PRO A 8 19.11 -12.99 -3.48
N LEU A 9 19.28 -13.45 -4.73
CA LEU A 9 18.18 -13.82 -5.62
C LEU A 9 17.47 -15.08 -5.14
N ARG A 10 18.20 -16.07 -4.67
CA ARG A 10 17.63 -17.30 -4.12
C ARG A 10 16.87 -17.04 -2.82
N VAL A 11 17.44 -16.22 -1.94
CA VAL A 11 16.78 -15.79 -0.70
C VAL A 11 15.49 -15.04 -1.02
N PHE A 12 15.54 -14.12 -1.97
CA PHE A 12 14.38 -13.38 -2.45
C PHE A 12 13.23 -14.29 -2.94
N TRP A 13 13.51 -15.21 -3.89
CA TRP A 13 12.49 -16.12 -4.43
C TRP A 13 11.96 -17.08 -3.36
N SER A 14 12.83 -17.62 -2.52
CA SER A 14 12.41 -18.50 -1.41
C SER A 14 11.47 -17.75 -0.45
N SER A 15 11.77 -16.49 -0.16
CA SER A 15 10.95 -15.65 0.72
C SER A 15 9.59 -15.30 0.09
N ALA A 16 9.54 -15.05 -1.22
CA ALA A 16 8.29 -14.81 -1.95
C ALA A 16 7.38 -16.05 -1.96
N VAL A 17 7.97 -17.23 -2.21
CA VAL A 17 7.22 -18.52 -2.14
C VAL A 17 6.75 -18.81 -0.74
N LEU A 18 7.57 -18.52 0.27
CA LEU A 18 7.19 -18.71 1.67
C LEU A 18 6.03 -17.79 2.06
N ALA A 19 6.05 -16.51 1.65
CA ALA A 19 4.96 -15.57 1.89
C ALA A 19 3.64 -16.06 1.28
N LYS A 20 3.67 -16.59 0.04
CA LYS A 20 2.50 -17.22 -0.58
C LYS A 20 1.98 -18.41 0.24
N ARG A 21 2.86 -19.31 0.67
CA ARG A 21 2.47 -20.47 1.46
C ARG A 21 1.93 -20.08 2.83
N ALA A 22 2.52 -19.09 3.47
CA ALA A 22 2.07 -18.58 4.76
C ALA A 22 0.65 -17.99 4.66
N LEU A 23 0.36 -17.21 3.61
CA LEU A 23 -0.99 -16.69 3.38
C LEU A 23 -2.03 -17.81 3.27
N PHE A 24 -1.77 -18.83 2.43
CA PHE A 24 -2.72 -19.92 2.21
C PHE A 24 -2.68 -21.01 3.29
N ALA A 25 -1.79 -20.91 4.28
CA ALA A 25 -1.78 -21.79 5.44
C ALA A 25 -2.94 -21.49 6.42
N TRP A 26 -3.31 -20.23 6.54
CA TRP A 26 -4.42 -19.80 7.42
C TRP A 26 -5.65 -19.29 6.65
N LEU A 27 -5.49 -18.81 5.42
CA LEU A 27 -6.57 -18.27 4.61
C LEU A 27 -6.97 -19.27 3.52
N ASN A 28 -8.20 -19.77 3.59
CA ASN A 28 -8.75 -20.61 2.54
C ASN A 28 -8.78 -19.82 1.22
N PRO A 29 -8.37 -20.42 0.07
CA PRO A 29 -8.41 -19.76 -1.24
C PRO A 29 -9.76 -19.15 -1.59
N ALA A 30 -10.87 -19.77 -1.20
CA ALA A 30 -12.21 -19.20 -1.43
C ALA A 30 -12.43 -17.91 -0.62
N MET A 31 -11.99 -17.86 0.63
CA MET A 31 -12.06 -16.66 1.44
C MET A 31 -11.12 -15.56 0.91
N TRP A 32 -9.95 -15.91 0.40
CA TRP A 32 -9.05 -14.97 -0.25
C TRP A 32 -9.70 -14.34 -1.49
N ILE A 33 -10.33 -15.14 -2.35
CA ILE A 33 -11.09 -14.65 -3.50
C ILE A 33 -12.21 -13.73 -3.04
N MET A 34 -13.01 -14.14 -2.05
CA MET A 34 -14.08 -13.33 -1.50
C MET A 34 -13.57 -12.00 -0.93
N GLN A 35 -12.43 -11.99 -0.26
CA GLN A 35 -11.79 -10.77 0.22
C GLN A 35 -11.32 -9.88 -0.93
N LEU A 36 -10.66 -10.45 -1.94
CA LEU A 36 -10.13 -9.73 -3.09
C LEU A 36 -11.24 -9.00 -3.87
N PHE A 37 -12.34 -9.69 -4.12
CA PHE A 37 -13.48 -9.15 -4.87
C PHE A 37 -14.44 -8.36 -3.98
N GLY A 38 -14.78 -8.87 -2.79
CA GLY A 38 -15.81 -8.29 -1.94
C GLY A 38 -15.37 -6.98 -1.28
N MET A 39 -14.18 -6.93 -0.69
CA MET A 39 -13.74 -5.74 0.05
C MET A 39 -13.68 -4.49 -0.84
N SER A 40 -13.09 -4.61 -2.02
CA SER A 40 -13.01 -3.50 -2.98
C SER A 40 -14.39 -3.07 -3.47
N LEU A 41 -15.28 -4.03 -3.77
CA LEU A 41 -16.64 -3.73 -4.22
C LEU A 41 -17.43 -2.96 -3.16
N PHE A 42 -17.48 -3.48 -1.94
CA PHE A 42 -18.25 -2.84 -0.87
C PHE A 42 -17.70 -1.48 -0.49
N GLN A 43 -16.38 -1.31 -0.47
CA GLN A 43 -15.75 -0.02 -0.20
C GLN A 43 -16.12 1.01 -1.26
N ILE A 44 -15.95 0.70 -2.55
CA ILE A 44 -16.27 1.62 -3.64
C ILE A 44 -17.78 1.91 -3.62
N ALA A 45 -18.62 0.89 -3.52
CA ALA A 45 -20.08 1.06 -3.48
C ALA A 45 -20.50 1.99 -2.35
N PHE A 46 -20.00 1.79 -1.14
CA PHE A 46 -20.35 2.63 0.00
C PHE A 46 -20.07 4.12 -0.29
N PHE A 47 -18.86 4.44 -0.69
CA PHE A 47 -18.49 5.84 -0.92
C PHE A 47 -19.13 6.44 -2.17
N VAL A 48 -19.32 5.68 -3.23
CA VAL A 48 -20.03 6.13 -4.45
C VAL A 48 -21.51 6.43 -4.13
N TYR A 49 -22.18 5.60 -3.36
CA TYR A 49 -23.56 5.89 -2.96
C TYR A 49 -23.66 7.07 -2.00
N VAL A 50 -22.68 7.27 -1.12
CA VAL A 50 -22.57 8.49 -0.29
C VAL A 50 -22.42 9.72 -1.19
N ALA A 51 -21.52 9.70 -2.16
CA ALA A 51 -21.34 10.80 -3.12
C ALA A 51 -22.62 11.10 -3.91
N LYS A 52 -23.31 10.06 -4.37
CA LYS A 52 -24.59 10.18 -5.05
C LYS A 52 -25.66 10.85 -4.16
N PHE A 53 -25.68 10.51 -2.88
CA PHE A 53 -26.62 11.09 -1.93
C PHE A 53 -26.31 12.56 -1.63
N VAL A 54 -25.03 12.91 -1.49
CA VAL A 54 -24.57 14.30 -1.23
C VAL A 54 -24.80 15.19 -2.46
N ASN A 55 -24.76 14.63 -3.67
CA ASN A 55 -25.02 15.32 -4.96
C ASN A 55 -24.24 16.63 -5.12
N ASN A 56 -22.93 16.59 -4.88
CA ASN A 56 -22.01 17.72 -5.06
C ASN A 56 -21.40 17.69 -6.47
N SER A 57 -21.33 18.84 -7.13
CA SER A 57 -20.81 18.97 -8.50
C SER A 57 -19.31 18.63 -8.63
N GLU A 58 -18.52 18.85 -7.58
CA GLU A 58 -17.09 18.56 -7.59
C GLU A 58 -16.76 17.15 -7.07
N VAL A 59 -17.66 16.56 -6.24
CA VAL A 59 -17.49 15.22 -5.68
C VAL A 59 -18.44 14.27 -6.40
N THR A 60 -18.13 13.97 -7.65
CA THR A 60 -18.91 13.09 -8.49
C THR A 60 -18.76 11.62 -8.10
N MET A 61 -19.69 10.76 -8.56
CA MET A 61 -19.54 9.30 -8.39
C MET A 61 -18.24 8.80 -9.02
N GLU A 62 -17.85 9.33 -10.16
CA GLU A 62 -16.64 9.00 -10.88
C GLU A 62 -15.39 9.40 -10.07
N PHE A 63 -15.35 10.64 -9.54
CA PHE A 63 -14.29 11.14 -8.68
C PHE A 63 -14.01 10.17 -7.51
N VAL A 64 -15.07 9.73 -6.85
CA VAL A 64 -15.00 8.86 -5.67
C VAL A 64 -14.67 7.42 -6.06
N ALA A 65 -15.20 6.92 -7.18
CA ALA A 65 -14.92 5.57 -7.66
C ALA A 65 -13.41 5.39 -8.00
N ILE A 66 -12.83 6.33 -8.73
CA ILE A 66 -11.40 6.30 -9.09
C ILE A 66 -10.53 6.41 -7.84
N GLY A 67 -10.83 7.34 -6.93
CA GLY A 67 -10.10 7.50 -5.69
C GLY A 67 -10.12 6.24 -4.83
N ASN A 68 -11.27 5.62 -4.65
CA ASN A 68 -11.40 4.39 -3.86
C ASN A 68 -10.82 3.15 -4.57
N ALA A 69 -10.81 3.11 -5.90
CA ALA A 69 -10.09 2.06 -6.63
C ALA A 69 -8.59 2.11 -6.30
N LEU A 70 -7.98 3.28 -6.30
CA LEU A 70 -6.56 3.44 -5.94
C LEU A 70 -6.34 3.21 -4.43
N GLN A 71 -7.26 3.65 -3.57
CA GLN A 71 -7.19 3.38 -2.13
C GLN A 71 -7.16 1.89 -1.80
N SER A 72 -7.86 1.05 -2.56
CA SER A 72 -7.83 -0.40 -2.35
C SER A 72 -6.43 -0.99 -2.54
N LEU A 73 -5.64 -0.44 -3.48
CA LEU A 73 -4.22 -0.76 -3.65
C LEU A 73 -3.40 -0.34 -2.43
N ALA A 74 -3.59 0.89 -1.95
CA ALA A 74 -2.87 1.40 -0.79
C ALA A 74 -3.16 0.55 0.46
N TYR A 75 -4.41 0.17 0.65
CA TYR A 75 -4.82 -0.72 1.74
C TYR A 75 -4.04 -2.04 1.69
N VAL A 76 -4.07 -2.74 0.56
CA VAL A 76 -3.35 -4.02 0.42
C VAL A 76 -1.85 -3.84 0.60
N SER A 77 -1.24 -2.84 -0.04
CA SER A 77 0.22 -2.60 0.02
C SER A 77 0.70 -2.31 1.44
N VAL A 78 -0.01 -1.45 2.18
CA VAL A 78 0.36 -1.06 3.55
C VAL A 78 0.17 -2.22 4.52
N PHE A 79 -1.02 -2.87 4.50
CA PHE A 79 -1.29 -3.97 5.42
C PHE A 79 -0.38 -5.16 5.21
N ALA A 80 -0.10 -5.47 3.95
CA ALA A 80 0.76 -6.57 3.60
C ALA A 80 2.16 -6.43 4.19
N VAL A 81 2.73 -5.24 4.10
CA VAL A 81 4.08 -4.97 4.63
C VAL A 81 4.06 -4.87 6.16
N CYS A 82 3.03 -4.24 6.73
CA CYS A 82 2.87 -4.16 8.19
C CYS A 82 2.72 -5.55 8.82
N ASN A 83 2.01 -6.47 8.15
CA ASN A 83 1.80 -7.82 8.64
C ASN A 83 3.07 -8.67 8.68
N ILE A 84 4.02 -8.45 7.77
CA ILE A 84 5.27 -9.23 7.77
C ILE A 84 5.92 -9.20 9.16
N THR A 85 6.04 -8.03 9.77
CA THR A 85 6.65 -7.90 11.10
C THR A 85 5.74 -8.43 12.22
N GLY A 86 4.44 -8.21 12.11
CA GLY A 86 3.46 -8.70 13.08
C GLY A 86 3.35 -10.22 13.12
N GLU A 87 3.36 -10.87 11.97
CA GLU A 87 3.31 -12.34 11.85
C GLU A 87 4.56 -13.00 12.42
N GLU A 88 5.76 -12.50 12.08
CA GLU A 88 7.02 -13.00 12.63
C GLU A 88 7.05 -12.91 14.16
N LYS A 89 6.50 -11.82 14.70
CA LYS A 89 6.42 -11.61 16.13
C LYS A 89 5.43 -12.57 16.80
N ASN A 90 4.24 -12.72 16.22
CA ASN A 90 3.21 -13.61 16.74
C ASN A 90 3.60 -15.09 16.65
N GLN A 91 4.42 -15.47 15.67
CA GLN A 91 4.93 -16.84 15.48
C GLN A 91 6.23 -17.09 16.26
N GLY A 92 6.81 -16.08 16.93
CA GLY A 92 8.09 -16.21 17.62
C GLY A 92 9.28 -16.48 16.70
N THR A 93 9.14 -16.19 15.40
CA THR A 93 10.17 -16.48 14.38
C THR A 93 11.10 -15.30 14.13
N ILE A 94 10.79 -14.14 14.72
CA ILE A 94 11.57 -12.90 14.53
C ILE A 94 13.03 -13.07 15.01
N GLU A 95 13.24 -13.81 16.09
CA GLU A 95 14.59 -14.10 16.62
C GLU A 95 15.40 -14.94 15.65
N ASN A 96 14.79 -15.99 15.09
CA ASN A 96 15.42 -16.84 14.09
C ASN A 96 15.79 -16.06 12.84
N LEU A 97 14.95 -15.10 12.44
CA LEU A 97 15.22 -14.20 11.33
C LEU A 97 16.39 -13.25 11.62
N LEU A 98 16.48 -12.75 12.86
CA LEU A 98 17.54 -11.82 13.29
C LEU A 98 18.90 -12.53 13.48
N VAL A 99 18.92 -13.80 13.79
CA VAL A 99 20.14 -14.63 13.93
C VAL A 99 20.56 -15.23 12.58
N SER A 100 19.63 -15.34 11.62
CA SER A 100 19.92 -15.89 10.29
C SER A 100 21.00 -15.09 9.57
N PRO A 101 21.97 -15.76 8.90
CA PRO A 101 22.96 -15.10 8.05
C PRO A 101 22.36 -14.59 6.73
N ALA A 102 21.08 -14.84 6.46
CA ALA A 102 20.41 -14.40 5.24
C ALA A 102 20.31 -12.86 5.18
N ASN A 103 20.46 -12.32 3.97
CA ASN A 103 20.25 -10.88 3.76
C ASN A 103 18.80 -10.52 4.06
N ARG A 104 18.57 -9.84 5.18
CA ARG A 104 17.25 -9.45 5.69
C ARG A 104 16.47 -8.62 4.71
N PHE A 105 17.14 -7.70 4.01
CA PHE A 105 16.52 -6.89 2.98
C PHE A 105 15.93 -7.77 1.88
N SER A 106 16.66 -8.78 1.40
CA SER A 106 16.17 -9.74 0.40
C SER A 106 14.98 -10.56 0.91
N VAL A 107 14.93 -10.89 2.20
CA VAL A 107 13.79 -11.58 2.81
C VAL A 107 12.56 -10.69 2.84
N PHE A 108 12.68 -9.45 3.33
CA PHE A 108 11.55 -8.51 3.40
C PHE A 108 11.03 -8.14 2.01
N VAL A 109 11.91 -7.83 1.07
CA VAL A 109 11.53 -7.48 -0.31
C VAL A 109 10.90 -8.69 -1.00
N GLY A 110 11.44 -9.90 -0.82
CA GLY A 110 10.84 -11.12 -1.38
C GLY A 110 9.41 -11.36 -0.89
N ARG A 111 9.15 -11.14 0.40
CA ARG A 111 7.79 -11.22 0.96
C ARG A 111 6.87 -10.12 0.43
N ALA A 112 7.38 -8.91 0.29
CA ALA A 112 6.63 -7.78 -0.24
C ALA A 112 6.16 -7.99 -1.69
N VAL A 113 6.96 -8.68 -2.53
CA VAL A 113 6.62 -8.91 -3.95
C VAL A 113 5.29 -9.64 -4.14
N PHE A 114 5.04 -10.69 -3.34
CA PHE A 114 3.76 -11.39 -3.43
C PHE A 114 2.58 -10.48 -3.08
N GLN A 115 2.76 -9.63 -2.09
CA GLN A 115 1.74 -8.69 -1.65
C GLN A 115 1.56 -7.53 -2.65
N ILE A 116 2.63 -7.08 -3.29
CA ILE A 116 2.56 -6.13 -4.41
C ILE A 116 1.71 -6.71 -5.54
N ALA A 117 1.94 -7.97 -5.93
CA ALA A 117 1.13 -8.65 -6.95
C ALA A 117 -0.35 -8.74 -6.54
N ASN A 118 -0.63 -9.02 -5.26
CA ASN A 118 -1.99 -9.03 -4.72
C ASN A 118 -2.63 -7.63 -4.76
N GLY A 119 -1.89 -6.57 -4.42
CA GLY A 119 -2.34 -5.18 -4.52
C GLY A 119 -2.66 -4.77 -5.97
N LEU A 120 -1.80 -5.15 -6.92
CA LEU A 120 -2.04 -4.90 -8.35
C LEU A 120 -3.30 -5.62 -8.84
N ALA A 121 -3.52 -6.87 -8.44
CA ALA A 121 -4.76 -7.57 -8.75
C ALA A 121 -5.98 -6.86 -8.16
N THR A 122 -5.89 -6.41 -6.91
CA THR A 122 -6.97 -5.69 -6.22
C THR A 122 -7.35 -4.39 -6.93
N VAL A 123 -6.36 -3.57 -7.32
CA VAL A 123 -6.65 -2.29 -8.00
C VAL A 123 -7.22 -2.49 -9.40
N ILE A 124 -6.77 -3.51 -10.13
CA ILE A 124 -7.35 -3.85 -11.44
C ILE A 124 -8.82 -4.23 -11.29
N ILE A 125 -9.15 -5.09 -10.31
CA ILE A 125 -10.54 -5.46 -10.01
C ILE A 125 -11.35 -4.23 -9.59
N ALA A 126 -10.78 -3.33 -8.79
CA ALA A 126 -11.42 -2.10 -8.36
C ALA A 126 -11.75 -1.16 -9.52
N PHE A 127 -10.82 -0.98 -10.48
CA PHE A 127 -11.09 -0.21 -11.70
C PHE A 127 -12.10 -0.92 -12.62
N MET A 128 -12.11 -2.25 -12.68
CA MET A 128 -13.15 -3.00 -13.39
C MET A 128 -14.54 -2.73 -12.77
N TYR A 129 -14.65 -2.67 -11.45
CA TYR A 129 -15.90 -2.28 -10.79
C TYR A 129 -16.30 -0.84 -11.09
N ALA A 130 -15.34 0.09 -11.09
CA ALA A 130 -15.59 1.47 -11.48
C ALA A 130 -16.19 1.57 -12.88
N ALA A 131 -15.64 0.81 -13.84
CA ALA A 131 -16.13 0.78 -15.22
C ALA A 131 -17.48 0.05 -15.37
N LEU A 132 -17.59 -1.18 -14.83
CA LEU A 132 -18.72 -2.08 -15.15
C LEU A 132 -19.95 -1.85 -14.27
N ILE A 133 -19.77 -1.44 -13.01
CA ILE A 133 -20.87 -1.27 -12.04
C ILE A 133 -21.22 0.20 -11.87
N PHE A 134 -20.22 1.08 -11.81
CA PHE A 134 -20.43 2.49 -11.55
C PHE A 134 -20.39 3.35 -12.81
N ASN A 135 -20.27 2.73 -14.00
CA ASN A 135 -20.32 3.38 -15.31
C ASN A 135 -19.32 4.55 -15.46
N VAL A 136 -18.15 4.45 -14.84
CA VAL A 136 -17.05 5.40 -15.08
C VAL A 136 -16.57 5.26 -16.52
N ASP A 137 -16.49 6.35 -17.25
CA ASP A 137 -16.08 6.34 -18.65
C ASP A 137 -14.55 6.28 -18.80
N PHE A 138 -14.07 5.17 -19.32
CA PHE A 138 -12.65 4.95 -19.63
C PHE A 138 -12.33 5.11 -21.13
N SER A 139 -13.28 5.59 -21.97
CA SER A 139 -13.10 5.65 -23.43
C SER A 139 -11.94 6.54 -23.84
N GLN A 140 -11.65 7.60 -23.08
CA GLN A 140 -10.56 8.53 -23.31
C GLN A 140 -9.32 8.25 -22.46
N ALA A 141 -9.37 7.22 -21.60
CA ALA A 141 -8.33 6.98 -20.61
C ALA A 141 -6.96 6.69 -21.25
N ASN A 142 -5.94 7.33 -20.70
CA ASN A 142 -4.55 7.00 -20.98
C ASN A 142 -4.14 5.77 -20.16
N TYR A 143 -4.35 4.58 -20.73
CA TYR A 143 -4.05 3.31 -20.04
C TYR A 143 -2.57 3.15 -19.64
N LEU A 144 -1.65 3.71 -20.45
CA LEU A 144 -0.22 3.69 -20.12
C LEU A 144 0.06 4.60 -18.92
N GLY A 145 -0.55 5.78 -18.89
CA GLY A 145 -0.50 6.70 -17.76
C GLY A 145 -1.06 6.07 -16.49
N LEU A 146 -2.25 5.46 -16.59
CA LEU A 146 -2.89 4.78 -15.47
C LEU A 146 -2.04 3.61 -14.94
N ALA A 147 -1.44 2.82 -15.81
CA ALA A 147 -0.51 1.75 -15.41
C ALA A 147 0.72 2.31 -14.69
N ALA A 148 1.29 3.42 -15.18
CA ALA A 148 2.40 4.10 -14.51
C ALA A 148 2.00 4.62 -13.11
N VAL A 149 0.84 5.25 -12.98
CA VAL A 149 0.28 5.68 -11.68
C VAL A 149 0.17 4.49 -10.72
N ILE A 150 -0.46 3.40 -11.15
CA ILE A 150 -0.63 2.20 -10.32
C ILE A 150 0.73 1.66 -9.83
N LEU A 151 1.73 1.61 -10.71
CA LEU A 151 3.07 1.12 -10.35
C LEU A 151 3.79 2.05 -9.36
N VAL A 152 3.76 3.36 -9.61
CA VAL A 152 4.40 4.35 -8.73
C VAL A 152 3.71 4.39 -7.37
N THR A 153 2.37 4.41 -7.36
CA THR A 153 1.60 4.35 -6.10
C THR A 153 1.89 3.07 -5.32
N THR A 154 1.96 1.91 -6.01
CA THR A 154 2.30 0.64 -5.35
C THR A 154 3.67 0.72 -4.68
N PHE A 155 4.66 1.24 -5.39
CA PHE A 155 6.01 1.42 -4.86
C PHE A 155 6.01 2.37 -3.65
N ALA A 156 5.39 3.53 -3.78
CA ALA A 156 5.32 4.56 -2.74
C ALA A 156 4.58 4.07 -1.49
N MET A 157 3.44 3.39 -1.66
CA MET A 157 2.67 2.83 -0.55
C MET A 157 3.33 1.62 0.10
N THR A 158 4.12 0.84 -0.63
CA THR A 158 4.99 -0.19 -0.06
C THR A 158 6.04 0.44 0.86
N GLY A 159 6.67 1.54 0.44
CA GLY A 159 7.60 2.32 1.28
C GLY A 159 6.92 2.86 2.55
N PHE A 160 5.70 3.35 2.42
CA PHE A 160 4.88 3.79 3.56
C PHE A 160 4.55 2.64 4.52
N GLY A 161 4.21 1.47 3.98
CA GLY A 161 4.01 0.25 4.76
C GLY A 161 5.27 -0.18 5.52
N LEU A 162 6.47 -0.06 4.93
CA LEU A 162 7.75 -0.32 5.61
C LEU A 162 7.97 0.64 6.79
N MET A 163 7.64 1.90 6.63
CA MET A 163 7.72 2.89 7.71
C MET A 163 6.80 2.49 8.87
N LEU A 164 5.55 2.14 8.60
CA LEU A 164 4.59 1.69 9.62
C LEU A 164 4.98 0.35 10.25
N SER A 165 5.53 -0.58 9.45
CA SER A 165 6.05 -1.87 9.91
C SER A 165 7.19 -1.68 10.92
N SER A 166 8.05 -0.67 10.73
CA SER A 166 9.13 -0.35 11.66
C SER A 166 8.60 0.09 13.04
N LEU A 167 7.49 0.84 13.06
CA LEU A 167 6.79 1.16 14.31
C LEU A 167 6.24 -0.09 15.00
N GLY A 168 5.79 -1.07 14.23
CA GLY A 168 5.31 -2.36 14.73
C GLY A 168 6.36 -3.19 15.46
N LEU A 169 7.64 -3.01 15.17
CA LEU A 169 8.73 -3.62 15.96
C LEU A 169 8.76 -3.11 17.41
N PHE A 170 8.42 -1.84 17.60
CA PHE A 170 8.42 -1.21 18.93
C PHE A 170 7.07 -1.34 19.64
N LEU A 171 5.98 -1.30 18.90
CA LEU A 171 4.62 -1.34 19.44
C LEU A 171 4.03 -2.75 19.25
N ARG A 172 3.23 -3.22 20.20
CA ARG A 172 2.62 -4.57 20.16
C ARG A 172 1.59 -4.75 19.05
N THR A 173 1.11 -3.68 18.44
CA THR A 173 -0.06 -3.68 17.54
C THR A 173 0.17 -2.84 16.28
N SER A 174 1.03 -3.34 15.38
CA SER A 174 1.26 -2.73 14.05
C SER A 174 -0.02 -2.55 13.23
N MET A 175 -0.96 -3.50 13.34
CA MET A 175 -2.25 -3.49 12.67
C MET A 175 -3.13 -2.28 13.03
N ILE A 176 -3.18 -1.90 14.31
CA ILE A 176 -3.98 -0.74 14.76
C ILE A 176 -3.40 0.54 14.16
N ILE A 177 -2.07 0.66 14.17
CA ILE A 177 -1.39 1.83 13.60
C ILE A 177 -1.65 1.91 12.10
N ALA A 178 -1.51 0.80 11.38
CA ALA A 178 -1.79 0.74 9.94
C ALA A 178 -3.23 1.17 9.63
N ASN A 179 -4.22 0.68 10.40
CA ASN A 179 -5.61 1.09 10.25
C ASN A 179 -5.80 2.59 10.46
N VAL A 180 -5.26 3.16 11.54
CA VAL A 180 -5.37 4.60 11.84
C VAL A 180 -4.78 5.42 10.68
N PHE A 181 -3.59 5.06 10.20
CA PHE A 181 -2.96 5.78 9.09
C PHE A 181 -3.74 5.63 7.77
N LEU A 182 -4.37 4.49 7.51
CA LEU A 182 -5.20 4.31 6.32
C LEU A 182 -6.49 5.14 6.39
N PHE A 183 -7.12 5.25 7.56
CA PHE A 183 -8.25 6.17 7.75
C PHE A 183 -7.84 7.63 7.61
N ILE A 184 -6.67 8.01 8.12
CA ILE A 184 -6.08 9.35 7.89
C ILE A 184 -5.86 9.55 6.39
N GLY A 185 -5.34 8.56 5.67
CA GLY A 185 -5.19 8.58 4.21
C GLY A 185 -6.51 8.79 3.47
N LEU A 186 -7.58 8.07 3.85
CA LEU A 186 -8.93 8.26 3.30
C LEU A 186 -9.43 9.70 3.46
N LEU A 187 -9.08 10.33 4.57
CA LEU A 187 -9.48 11.71 4.85
C LEU A 187 -8.60 12.73 4.10
N LEU A 188 -7.28 12.52 4.09
CA LEU A 188 -6.34 13.54 3.63
C LEU A 188 -5.95 13.42 2.16
N CYS A 189 -5.89 12.21 1.59
CA CYS A 189 -5.30 11.99 0.26
C CYS A 189 -6.21 12.33 -0.93
N GLY A 190 -7.28 13.09 -0.72
CA GLY A 190 -8.17 13.47 -1.82
C GLY A 190 -8.94 12.30 -2.42
N VAL A 191 -9.11 11.18 -1.70
CA VAL A 191 -9.82 9.98 -2.19
C VAL A 191 -11.31 10.25 -2.38
N ASN A 192 -11.96 10.82 -1.39
CA ASN A 192 -13.41 11.02 -1.34
C ASN A 192 -13.86 12.46 -1.60
N PHE A 193 -12.95 13.42 -1.50
CA PHE A 193 -13.16 14.85 -1.80
C PHE A 193 -11.84 15.53 -2.12
N PRO A 194 -11.83 16.65 -2.87
CA PRO A 194 -10.63 17.37 -3.22
C PRO A 194 -9.84 17.86 -1.98
N VAL A 195 -8.51 17.84 -2.07
CA VAL A 195 -7.63 18.33 -0.98
C VAL A 195 -7.90 19.80 -0.66
N SER A 196 -8.37 20.58 -1.64
CA SER A 196 -8.76 21.99 -1.47
C SER A 196 -9.88 22.23 -0.44
N TYR A 197 -10.68 21.20 -0.14
CA TYR A 197 -11.75 21.28 0.89
C TYR A 197 -11.20 21.19 2.31
N LEU A 198 -9.97 20.73 2.46
CA LEU A 198 -9.32 20.66 3.77
C LEU A 198 -8.90 22.05 4.24
N PRO A 199 -8.94 22.30 5.56
CA PRO A 199 -8.36 23.51 6.13
C PRO A 199 -6.91 23.72 5.68
N GLY A 200 -6.50 24.97 5.45
CA GLY A 200 -5.20 25.29 4.84
C GLY A 200 -3.98 24.69 5.58
N TRP A 201 -4.09 24.46 6.89
CA TRP A 201 -3.02 23.82 7.66
C TRP A 201 -2.94 22.27 7.43
N MET A 202 -4.02 21.64 6.96
CA MET A 202 -4.05 20.20 6.65
C MET A 202 -3.54 19.90 5.25
N GLN A 203 -3.68 20.81 4.30
CA GLN A 203 -3.26 20.59 2.91
C GLN A 203 -1.76 20.20 2.78
N PRO A 204 -0.81 20.86 3.46
CA PRO A 204 0.59 20.43 3.41
C PRO A 204 0.80 19.01 3.94
N ILE A 205 0.01 18.59 4.94
CA ILE A 205 0.07 17.22 5.47
C ILE A 205 -0.42 16.21 4.43
N SER A 206 -1.45 16.55 3.65
CA SER A 206 -1.93 15.74 2.53
C SER A 206 -0.82 15.49 1.51
N TYR A 207 -0.10 16.51 1.11
CA TYR A 207 1.00 16.40 0.14
C TYR A 207 2.26 15.71 0.69
N ALA A 208 2.36 15.49 2.00
CA ALA A 208 3.38 14.63 2.58
C ALA A 208 3.05 13.12 2.44
N ILE A 209 1.83 12.78 2.01
CA ILE A 209 1.40 11.40 1.78
C ILE A 209 1.46 11.12 0.27
N PRO A 210 2.25 10.12 -0.19
CA PRO A 210 2.46 9.89 -1.62
C PRO A 210 1.15 9.65 -2.38
N MET A 211 0.19 8.96 -1.79
CA MET A 211 -1.09 8.63 -2.40
C MET A 211 -1.90 9.86 -2.85
N THR A 212 -1.66 11.04 -2.29
CA THR A 212 -2.33 12.27 -2.71
C THR A 212 -2.06 12.59 -4.17
N TYR A 213 -0.81 12.46 -4.60
CA TYR A 213 -0.41 12.64 -6.00
C TYR A 213 -0.95 11.52 -6.89
N GLY A 214 -0.92 10.27 -6.40
CA GLY A 214 -1.44 9.13 -7.13
C GLY A 214 -2.95 9.23 -7.42
N THR A 215 -3.75 9.69 -6.46
CA THR A 215 -5.20 9.87 -6.68
C THR A 215 -5.51 10.97 -7.70
N GLU A 216 -4.77 12.06 -7.68
CA GLU A 216 -4.89 13.14 -8.65
C GLU A 216 -4.45 12.67 -10.04
N ALA A 217 -3.27 12.03 -10.14
CA ALA A 217 -2.75 11.49 -11.39
C ALA A 217 -3.66 10.40 -11.99
N ALA A 218 -4.28 9.55 -11.15
CA ALA A 218 -5.22 8.53 -11.63
C ALA A 218 -6.45 9.14 -12.30
N ARG A 219 -7.02 10.20 -11.74
CA ARG A 219 -8.15 10.93 -12.34
C ARG A 219 -7.76 11.57 -13.65
N MET A 220 -6.65 12.30 -13.67
CA MET A 220 -6.14 12.89 -14.92
C MET A 220 -5.88 11.83 -15.99
N ALA A 221 -5.33 10.67 -15.61
CA ALA A 221 -5.10 9.57 -16.56
C ALA A 221 -6.42 8.99 -17.12
N VAL A 222 -7.48 8.89 -16.30
CA VAL A 222 -8.81 8.45 -16.76
C VAL A 222 -9.44 9.52 -17.68
N GLU A 223 -9.24 10.80 -17.41
CA GLU A 223 -9.67 11.92 -18.26
C GLU A 223 -8.83 12.06 -19.55
N GLY A 224 -7.81 11.23 -19.76
CA GLY A 224 -7.02 11.19 -20.99
C GLY A 224 -5.79 12.10 -21.02
N ALA A 225 -5.34 12.59 -19.88
CA ALA A 225 -4.13 13.41 -19.79
C ALA A 225 -2.91 12.69 -20.37
N SER A 226 -2.02 13.43 -21.04
CA SER A 226 -0.81 12.88 -21.62
C SER A 226 0.21 12.48 -20.56
N MET A 227 1.17 11.59 -20.91
CA MET A 227 2.27 11.26 -19.99
C MET A 227 3.10 12.49 -19.58
N GLY A 228 3.16 13.51 -20.43
CA GLY A 228 3.82 14.79 -20.11
C GLY A 228 3.14 15.49 -18.94
N ASP A 229 1.80 15.57 -18.95
CA ASP A 229 1.00 16.20 -17.90
C ASP A 229 1.07 15.43 -16.58
N LEU A 230 1.12 14.10 -16.65
CA LEU A 230 1.23 13.22 -15.48
C LEU A 230 2.62 13.22 -14.85
N SER A 231 3.66 13.54 -15.62
CA SER A 231 5.07 13.36 -15.21
C SER A 231 5.43 14.12 -13.92
N GLY A 232 4.88 15.30 -13.71
CA GLY A 232 5.08 16.12 -12.51
C GLY A 232 4.53 15.43 -11.25
N LEU A 233 3.29 14.94 -11.33
CA LEU A 233 2.64 14.23 -10.22
C LEU A 233 3.31 12.89 -9.91
N LEU A 234 3.63 12.12 -10.95
CA LEU A 234 4.35 10.84 -10.81
C LEU A 234 5.75 11.04 -10.21
N GLY A 235 6.45 12.10 -10.64
CA GLY A 235 7.75 12.46 -10.09
C GLY A 235 7.67 12.86 -8.61
N ALA A 236 6.68 13.68 -8.24
CA ALA A 236 6.43 14.07 -6.86
C ALA A 236 6.06 12.86 -5.99
N GLU A 237 5.16 12.00 -6.47
CA GLU A 237 4.77 10.77 -5.78
C GLU A 237 5.97 9.84 -5.54
N ALA A 238 6.77 9.62 -6.58
CA ALA A 238 7.97 8.78 -6.49
C ALA A 238 8.98 9.37 -5.48
N LEU A 239 9.19 10.68 -5.49
CA LEU A 239 10.12 11.36 -4.60
C LEU A 239 9.64 11.28 -3.13
N VAL A 240 8.37 11.57 -2.87
CA VAL A 240 7.79 11.46 -1.52
C VAL A 240 7.80 10.00 -1.07
N GLY A 241 7.42 9.06 -1.92
CA GLY A 241 7.46 7.63 -1.64
C GLY A 241 8.86 7.13 -1.30
N PHE A 242 9.88 7.58 -2.05
CA PHE A 242 11.27 7.25 -1.78
C PHE A 242 11.77 7.87 -0.46
N ALA A 243 11.41 9.12 -0.18
CA ALA A 243 11.74 9.78 1.08
C ALA A 243 11.14 9.01 2.29
N VAL A 244 9.87 8.63 2.18
CA VAL A 244 9.18 7.83 3.21
C VAL A 244 9.82 6.45 3.37
N MET A 245 10.25 5.82 2.29
CA MET A 245 10.97 4.53 2.34
C MET A 245 12.31 4.66 3.06
N ILE A 246 13.08 5.74 2.80
CA ILE A 246 14.34 6.02 3.52
C ILE A 246 14.07 6.21 5.01
N VAL A 247 13.08 7.02 5.36
CA VAL A 247 12.68 7.23 6.76
C VAL A 247 12.30 5.89 7.41
N GLY A 248 11.49 5.07 6.74
CA GLY A 248 11.11 3.75 7.21
C GLY A 248 12.32 2.82 7.44
N TYR A 249 13.28 2.82 6.51
CA TYR A 249 14.52 2.06 6.65
C TYR A 249 15.38 2.53 7.83
N LEU A 250 15.54 3.84 8.00
CA LEU A 250 16.28 4.41 9.12
C LEU A 250 15.62 4.10 10.47
N MET A 251 14.30 4.22 10.53
CA MET A 251 13.50 3.84 11.71
C MET A 251 13.66 2.36 12.03
N PHE A 252 13.58 1.48 11.02
CA PHE A 252 13.80 0.05 11.19
C PHE A 252 15.16 -0.26 11.79
N ARG A 253 16.22 0.34 11.24
CA ARG A 253 17.60 0.20 11.75
C ARG A 253 17.74 0.69 13.19
N TRP A 254 17.12 1.81 13.50
CA TRP A 254 17.16 2.40 14.85
C TRP A 254 16.44 1.51 15.87
N PHE A 255 15.22 1.06 15.55
CA PHE A 255 14.46 0.17 16.44
C PHE A 255 15.14 -1.20 16.59
N GLU A 256 15.72 -1.75 15.54
CA GLU A 256 16.53 -2.98 15.61
C GLU A 256 17.71 -2.81 16.58
N HIS A 257 18.43 -1.69 16.49
CA HIS A 257 19.54 -1.41 17.41
C HIS A 257 19.04 -1.26 18.86
N LEU A 258 17.93 -0.57 19.06
CA LEU A 258 17.34 -0.37 20.39
C LEU A 258 16.87 -1.71 21.02
N ALA A 259 16.24 -2.57 20.24
CA ALA A 259 15.77 -3.87 20.68
C ALA A 259 16.95 -4.79 21.09
N ARG A 260 18.05 -4.76 20.33
CA ARG A 260 19.27 -5.51 20.67
C ARG A 260 19.95 -4.99 21.92
N SER A 261 20.05 -3.66 22.10
CA SER A 261 20.75 -3.06 23.24
C SER A 261 20.02 -3.25 24.56
N LYS A 262 18.67 -3.37 24.54
CA LYS A 262 17.85 -3.51 25.74
C LYS A 262 17.51 -4.96 26.10
N GLY A 263 17.91 -5.94 25.29
CA GLY A 263 17.57 -7.36 25.49
C GLY A 263 16.06 -7.60 25.58
N THR A 264 15.24 -6.74 24.96
CA THR A 264 13.77 -6.75 25.09
C THR A 264 13.10 -7.53 23.95
N LEU A 265 13.84 -8.28 23.17
CA LEU A 265 13.29 -9.13 22.09
C LEU A 265 12.27 -10.14 22.62
N ASP A 266 12.46 -10.63 23.86
CA ASP A 266 11.58 -11.59 24.52
C ASP A 266 10.36 -10.98 25.21
N ARG A 267 10.30 -9.66 25.39
CA ARG A 267 9.25 -8.99 26.16
C ARG A 267 8.15 -8.35 25.31
N PHE A 268 8.29 -8.42 24.01
CA PHE A 268 7.37 -7.84 23.04
C PHE A 268 6.88 -8.95 22.11
#